data_73a60179d7151889889aee749284f3cb
#
_entry.id   73a60179d7151889889aee749284f3cb
#
_cell.length_a   1.000
_cell.length_b   1.000
_cell.length_c   1.000
_cell.angle_alpha   90.00
_cell.angle_beta   90.00
_cell.angle_gamma   90.00
#
_symmetry.space_group_name_H-M   'P 1'
#
loop_
_entity.id
_entity.type
_entity.pdbx_description
1 polymer ?
#
loop_
_entity_poly.entity_id
_entity_poly.type
_entity_poly.pdbx_seq_one_letter_code
_entity_poly.pdbx_strand_id
1 'polypeptide(L)'
;MSSETKYINSNYKDFFELSLSKTDPELHKAINDELIRQQNHIELIASENIVSQAVLEAQGSVLTNKYAEGYPGKRYYNGCEHVDVAEQL
;
A
#
# COMPACT_ATOMS: atom_id res chain seq x y z
N MET A 1 2.17 -12.31 -14.10
CA MET A 1 2.09 -10.93 -14.51
C MET A 1 3.08 -10.66 -15.63
N SER A 2 2.66 -9.95 -16.64
CA SER A 2 3.50 -9.75 -17.83
C SER A 2 4.29 -8.44 -17.79
N SER A 3 4.46 -7.87 -16.62
CA SER A 3 5.12 -6.58 -16.47
C SER A 3 6.56 -6.58 -16.97
N GLU A 4 7.23 -7.73 -16.92
CA GLU A 4 8.62 -7.84 -17.37
C GLU A 4 8.77 -7.50 -18.85
N THR A 5 7.69 -7.59 -19.62
CA THR A 5 7.73 -7.18 -21.02
C THR A 5 7.75 -5.67 -21.19
N LYS A 6 7.38 -4.91 -20.16
CA LYS A 6 7.38 -3.47 -20.17
C LYS A 6 8.68 -2.87 -19.65
N TYR A 7 9.39 -3.61 -18.84
CA TYR A 7 10.61 -3.12 -18.17
C TYR A 7 11.80 -3.76 -18.85
N ILE A 8 12.27 -3.10 -19.89
CA ILE A 8 13.31 -3.65 -20.76
C ILE A 8 14.71 -3.53 -20.18
N ASN A 9 14.87 -2.85 -19.05
CA ASN A 9 16.15 -2.83 -18.38
C ASN A 9 15.97 -3.05 -16.88
N SER A 10 17.03 -3.57 -16.26
CA SER A 10 17.00 -3.97 -14.86
C SER A 10 16.74 -2.80 -13.89
N ASN A 11 17.10 -1.56 -14.28
CA ASN A 11 16.89 -0.41 -13.40
C ASN A 11 15.40 -0.14 -13.18
N TYR A 12 14.60 -0.21 -14.24
CA TYR A 12 13.15 -0.06 -14.09
C TYR A 12 12.54 -1.20 -13.30
N LYS A 13 13.00 -2.43 -13.55
CA LYS A 13 12.49 -3.58 -12.83
C LYS A 13 12.80 -3.46 -11.34
N ASP A 14 14.03 -3.11 -10.98
CA ASP A 14 14.42 -2.95 -9.60
C ASP A 14 13.60 -1.85 -8.91
N PHE A 15 13.40 -0.73 -9.59
CA PHE A 15 12.63 0.37 -9.04
C PHE A 15 11.21 -0.06 -8.65
N PHE A 16 10.56 -0.86 -9.49
CA PHE A 16 9.16 -1.24 -9.26
C PHE A 16 8.96 -2.53 -8.49
N GLU A 17 9.95 -3.41 -8.45
CA GLU A 17 9.76 -4.76 -7.93
C GLU A 17 10.55 -5.09 -6.68
N LEU A 18 11.58 -4.33 -6.35
CA LEU A 18 12.34 -4.60 -5.12
C LEU A 18 11.49 -4.31 -3.89
N SER A 19 11.59 -5.19 -2.91
CA SER A 19 10.92 -4.99 -1.63
C SER A 19 11.56 -3.83 -0.86
N LEU A 20 10.84 -3.35 0.16
CA LEU A 20 11.36 -2.29 1.01
C LEU A 20 12.67 -2.68 1.68
N SER A 21 12.79 -3.94 2.09
CA SER A 21 14.01 -4.41 2.76
C SER A 21 15.26 -4.27 1.89
N LYS A 22 15.09 -4.31 0.57
CA LYS A 22 16.19 -4.15 -0.37
C LYS A 22 16.39 -2.69 -0.78
N THR A 23 15.29 -1.96 -0.92
CA THR A 23 15.33 -0.57 -1.38
C THR A 23 15.81 0.38 -0.28
N ASP A 24 15.31 0.17 0.94
CA ASP A 24 15.64 1.02 2.09
C ASP A 24 15.68 0.16 3.35
N PRO A 25 16.80 -0.53 3.58
CA PRO A 25 16.91 -1.41 4.76
C PRO A 25 16.75 -0.67 6.09
N GLU A 26 17.16 0.59 6.16
CA GLU A 26 17.05 1.36 7.39
C GLU A 26 15.60 1.63 7.75
N LEU A 27 14.81 2.05 6.77
CA LEU A 27 13.38 2.26 6.99
C LEU A 27 12.67 0.95 7.30
N HIS A 28 13.03 -0.12 6.60
CA HIS A 28 12.45 -1.44 6.85
C HIS A 28 12.71 -1.87 8.29
N LYS A 29 13.93 -1.65 8.79
CA LYS A 29 14.26 -1.96 10.17
C LYS A 29 13.43 -1.13 11.13
N ALA A 30 13.26 0.16 10.86
CA ALA A 30 12.47 1.03 11.72
C ALA A 30 11.01 0.56 11.80
N ILE A 31 10.43 0.10 10.69
CA ILE A 31 9.07 -0.42 10.67
C ILE A 31 8.97 -1.71 11.52
N ASN A 32 9.95 -2.61 11.40
CA ASN A 32 9.96 -3.83 12.20
C ASN A 32 10.12 -3.52 13.69
N ASP A 33 10.97 -2.55 14.02
CA ASP A 33 11.14 -2.13 15.41
C ASP A 33 9.86 -1.54 15.95
N GLU A 34 9.14 -0.78 15.14
CA GLU A 34 7.86 -0.20 15.55
C GLU A 34 6.80 -1.27 15.77
N LEU A 35 6.79 -2.31 14.92
CA LEU A 35 5.88 -3.44 15.11
C LEU A 35 6.11 -4.08 16.49
N ILE A 36 7.37 -4.33 16.83
CA ILE A 36 7.72 -4.92 18.13
C ILE A 36 7.31 -4.00 19.27
N ARG A 37 7.51 -2.69 19.11
CA ARG A 37 7.11 -1.72 20.11
C ARG A 37 5.60 -1.77 20.35
N GLN A 38 4.81 -1.80 19.28
CA GLN A 38 3.35 -1.86 19.40
C GLN A 38 2.87 -3.15 20.04
N GLN A 39 3.56 -4.25 19.78
CA GLN A 39 3.19 -5.53 20.38
C GLN A 39 3.47 -5.59 21.88
N ASN A 40 4.44 -4.82 22.36
CA ASN A 40 4.95 -4.93 23.73
C ASN A 40 4.51 -3.79 24.65
N HIS A 41 3.79 -2.80 24.13
CA HIS A 41 3.38 -1.64 24.91
C HIS A 41 1.88 -1.43 24.82
N ILE A 42 1.28 -0.98 25.93
CA ILE A 42 -0.12 -0.63 25.96
C ILE A 42 -0.28 0.78 25.38
N GLU A 43 -1.20 0.92 24.42
CA GLU A 43 -1.47 2.21 23.81
C GLU A 43 -2.67 2.86 24.49
N LEU A 44 -2.43 4.02 25.11
CA LEU A 44 -3.46 4.73 25.84
C LEU A 44 -3.93 6.03 25.17
N ILE A 45 -3.41 6.31 23.96
CA ILE A 45 -3.81 7.51 23.24
C ILE A 45 -5.11 7.23 22.49
N ALA A 46 -6.18 7.95 22.87
CA ALA A 46 -7.53 7.66 22.38
C ALA A 46 -7.67 7.87 20.88
N SER A 47 -6.83 8.68 20.27
CA SER A 47 -6.88 8.95 18.84
C SER A 47 -6.13 7.91 18.00
N GLU A 48 -5.43 6.97 18.62
CA GLU A 48 -4.69 5.94 17.90
C GLU A 48 -5.47 4.63 17.88
N ASN A 49 -5.35 3.93 16.77
CA ASN A 49 -6.05 2.68 16.58
C ASN A 49 -5.12 1.65 15.93
N ILE A 50 -5.17 0.42 16.45
CA ILE A 50 -4.40 -0.69 15.88
C ILE A 50 -5.27 -1.35 14.82
N VAL A 51 -4.82 -1.26 13.57
CA VAL A 51 -5.56 -1.84 12.46
C VAL A 51 -5.12 -3.27 12.18
N SER A 52 -5.95 -4.02 11.48
CA SER A 52 -5.66 -5.40 11.12
C SER A 52 -4.60 -5.48 10.01
N GLN A 53 -3.98 -6.64 9.89
CA GLN A 53 -3.06 -6.92 8.79
C GLN A 53 -3.75 -6.73 7.44
N ALA A 54 -5.02 -7.14 7.33
CA ALA A 54 -5.76 -7.00 6.08
C ALA A 54 -5.92 -5.53 5.68
N VAL A 55 -6.17 -4.65 6.64
CA VAL A 55 -6.26 -3.21 6.37
C VAL A 55 -4.92 -2.67 5.88
N LEU A 56 -3.83 -3.09 6.51
CA LEU A 56 -2.50 -2.67 6.09
C LEU A 56 -2.19 -3.12 4.67
N GLU A 57 -2.57 -4.35 4.32
CA GLU A 57 -2.36 -4.89 2.97
C GLU A 57 -3.17 -4.12 1.93
N ALA A 58 -4.43 -3.80 2.25
CA ALA A 58 -5.26 -3.04 1.33
C ALA A 58 -4.71 -1.64 1.10
N GLN A 59 -4.28 -1.00 2.16
CA GLN A 59 -3.76 0.37 2.09
C GLN A 59 -2.45 0.45 1.32
N GLY A 60 -1.60 -0.56 1.42
CA GLY A 60 -0.33 -0.63 0.71
C GLY A 60 -0.42 -1.32 -0.64
N SER A 61 -1.62 -1.44 -1.21
CA SER A 61 -1.82 -2.10 -2.50
C SER A 61 -1.74 -1.11 -3.66
N VAL A 62 -1.91 -1.64 -4.88
CA VAL A 62 -1.90 -0.81 -6.09
C VAL A 62 -3.06 0.18 -6.15
N LEU A 63 -4.07 0.02 -5.30
CA LEU A 63 -5.13 1.02 -5.19
C LEU A 63 -4.57 2.41 -4.84
N THR A 64 -3.42 2.44 -4.18
CA THR A 64 -2.70 3.67 -3.85
C THR A 64 -2.41 4.53 -5.07
N ASN A 65 -2.24 3.91 -6.24
CA ASN A 65 -1.88 4.60 -7.47
C ASN A 65 -3.07 5.25 -8.18
N LYS A 66 -4.31 4.93 -7.77
CA LYS A 66 -5.47 5.34 -8.56
C LYS A 66 -6.15 6.56 -7.98
N TYR A 67 -6.22 7.61 -8.76
CA TYR A 67 -7.01 8.80 -8.45
C TYR A 67 -8.46 8.55 -8.84
N ALA A 68 -9.37 8.68 -7.88
CA ALA A 68 -10.76 8.27 -8.06
C ALA A 68 -11.73 9.35 -7.58
N GLU A 69 -11.57 10.55 -8.11
CA GLU A 69 -12.46 11.67 -7.77
C GLU A 69 -13.87 11.38 -8.26
N GLY A 70 -14.85 11.65 -7.40
CA GLY A 70 -16.26 11.38 -7.67
C GLY A 70 -16.78 10.24 -6.82
N TYR A 71 -17.81 9.55 -7.31
CA TYR A 71 -18.46 8.45 -6.60
C TYR A 71 -18.65 7.26 -7.53
N PRO A 72 -18.87 6.06 -6.99
CA PRO A 72 -19.06 4.88 -7.83
C PRO A 72 -20.10 5.12 -8.92
N GLY A 73 -19.71 4.81 -10.15
CA GLY A 73 -20.56 5.03 -11.33
C GLY A 73 -20.61 6.48 -11.81
N LYS A 74 -20.02 7.42 -11.07
CA LYS A 74 -20.01 8.85 -11.39
C LYS A 74 -18.64 9.44 -11.17
N ARG A 75 -17.65 8.90 -11.85
CA ARG A 75 -16.26 9.32 -11.71
C ARG A 75 -15.88 10.34 -12.77
N TYR A 76 -14.96 11.22 -12.40
CA TYR A 76 -14.39 12.17 -13.34
C TYR A 76 -13.33 11.55 -14.25
N TYR A 77 -12.79 10.41 -13.87
CA TYR A 77 -11.71 9.73 -14.60
C TYR A 77 -12.08 8.28 -14.89
N ASN A 78 -11.49 7.74 -15.95
CA ASN A 78 -11.68 6.35 -16.33
C ASN A 78 -10.85 5.41 -15.45
N GLY A 79 -11.15 4.12 -15.54
CA GLY A 79 -10.34 3.10 -14.87
C GLY A 79 -10.69 2.90 -13.40
N CYS A 80 -11.90 3.26 -13.00
CA CYS A 80 -12.32 3.17 -11.60
C CYS A 80 -13.22 1.98 -11.29
N GLU A 81 -13.39 1.05 -12.22
CA GLU A 81 -14.29 -0.09 -12.02
C GLU A 81 -13.94 -0.93 -10.80
N HIS A 82 -12.66 -1.10 -10.51
CA HIS A 82 -12.23 -1.89 -9.35
C HIS A 82 -12.19 -1.07 -8.07
N VAL A 83 -11.84 0.21 -8.18
CA VAL A 83 -11.93 1.13 -7.04
C VAL A 83 -13.38 1.26 -6.58
N ASP A 84 -14.32 1.26 -7.52
CA ASP A 84 -15.73 1.33 -7.19
C ASP A 84 -16.18 0.16 -6.33
N VAL A 85 -15.65 -1.04 -6.59
CA VAL A 85 -15.94 -2.21 -5.75
C VAL A 85 -15.49 -1.95 -4.31
N ALA A 86 -14.26 -1.46 -4.15
CA ALA A 86 -13.72 -1.19 -2.81
C ALA A 86 -14.57 -0.16 -2.07
N GLU A 87 -14.99 0.89 -2.77
CA GLU A 87 -15.76 1.96 -2.14
C GLU A 87 -17.18 1.51 -1.78
N GLN A 88 -17.76 0.60 -2.56
CA GLN A 88 -19.12 0.13 -2.32
C GLN A 88 -19.20 -0.93 -1.20
N LEU A 89 -18.09 -1.53 -0.83
CA LEU A 89 -18.06 -2.50 0.26
C LEU A 89 -18.13 -1.78 1.60
#